data_44eb08e353e86a2d52dcb5b9b876b222
#
_entry.id   44eb08e353e86a2d52dcb5b9b876b222
#
_cell.length_a   1.000
_cell.length_b   1.000
_cell.length_c   1.000
_cell.angle_alpha   90.00
_cell.angle_beta   90.00
_cell.angle_gamma   90.00
#
_symmetry.space_group_name_H-M   'P 1'
#
loop_
_entity.id
_entity.type
_entity.pdbx_description
1 polymer ?
#
loop_
_entity_poly.entity_id
_entity_poly.type
_entity_poly.pdbx_seq_one_letter_code
_entity_poly.pdbx_strand_id
1 'polypeptide(L)'
;MPNIITAAQLRSVLGVSSSLYSDGYLDDIIDTAEQSILPLLIQNSTAVIAYELKDNVATFYTRRIHTFVVGQSIVVTGLPSPFTATHTLTKVTDSSFSAALTSADVTRRQIIPNGTATLSGYSAATLYVGNASIESAIYAVSIEVFQSRTAAGGQIEGVDFASSPYRMGRSLLNRVIGLLGNYIDVDTMVG
;
A
#
# COMPACT_ATOMS: atom_id res chain seq x y z
N MET A 1 -12.15 0.43 -2.66
CA MET A 1 -12.24 0.54 -4.14
C MET A 1 -10.87 0.24 -4.71
N PRO A 2 -10.80 -0.62 -5.71
CA PRO A 2 -9.53 -0.97 -6.36
C PRO A 2 -8.85 0.28 -6.96
N ASN A 3 -7.51 0.25 -6.99
CA ASN A 3 -6.69 1.38 -7.44
C ASN A 3 -6.01 1.10 -8.80
N ILE A 4 -5.71 -0.15 -9.12
CA ILE A 4 -4.86 -0.53 -10.26
C ILE A 4 -5.69 -1.09 -11.40
N ILE A 5 -6.58 -2.04 -11.13
CA ILE A 5 -7.48 -2.63 -12.14
C ILE A 5 -8.94 -2.43 -11.73
N THR A 6 -9.84 -2.51 -12.70
CA THR A 6 -11.30 -2.32 -12.49
C THR A 6 -12.06 -3.65 -12.54
N ALA A 7 -13.25 -3.68 -11.93
CA ALA A 7 -14.17 -4.81 -12.03
C ALA A 7 -14.48 -5.19 -13.48
N ALA A 8 -14.61 -4.20 -14.38
CA ALA A 8 -14.89 -4.44 -15.80
C ALA A 8 -13.71 -5.17 -16.49
N GLN A 9 -12.48 -4.77 -16.17
CA GLN A 9 -11.27 -5.43 -16.67
C GLN A 9 -11.17 -6.88 -16.15
N LEU A 10 -11.36 -7.09 -14.83
CA LEU A 10 -11.33 -8.43 -14.25
C LEU A 10 -12.44 -9.31 -14.85
N ARG A 11 -13.64 -8.76 -15.01
CA ARG A 11 -14.76 -9.48 -15.65
C ARG A 11 -14.42 -9.95 -17.05
N SER A 12 -13.79 -9.10 -17.84
CA SER A 12 -13.34 -9.44 -19.19
C SER A 12 -12.35 -10.61 -19.19
N VAL A 13 -11.41 -10.62 -18.25
CA VAL A 13 -10.41 -11.69 -18.11
C VAL A 13 -11.05 -12.99 -17.64
N LEU A 14 -12.00 -12.94 -16.70
CA LEU A 14 -12.71 -14.13 -16.19
C LEU A 14 -13.74 -14.68 -17.19
N GLY A 15 -14.18 -13.89 -18.17
CA GLY A 15 -15.22 -14.28 -19.10
C GLY A 15 -16.61 -14.45 -18.45
N VAL A 16 -16.89 -13.76 -17.34
CA VAL A 16 -18.13 -13.89 -16.58
C VAL A 16 -19.10 -12.74 -16.87
N SER A 17 -20.41 -13.00 -16.70
CA SER A 17 -21.44 -12.00 -16.95
C SER A 17 -21.69 -11.10 -15.72
N SER A 18 -22.08 -9.86 -15.98
CA SER A 18 -22.46 -8.90 -14.92
C SER A 18 -23.77 -9.27 -14.20
N SER A 19 -24.60 -10.11 -14.80
CA SER A 19 -25.82 -10.64 -14.18
C SER A 19 -25.55 -11.68 -13.09
N LEU A 20 -24.41 -12.39 -13.19
CA LEU A 20 -24.01 -13.39 -12.20
C LEU A 20 -23.10 -12.80 -11.11
N TYR A 21 -22.22 -11.91 -11.49
CA TYR A 21 -21.23 -11.29 -10.57
C TYR A 21 -21.28 -9.76 -10.67
N SER A 22 -21.73 -9.12 -9.62
CA SER A 22 -21.80 -7.65 -9.54
C SER A 22 -20.42 -7.00 -9.54
N ASP A 23 -20.35 -5.73 -9.90
CA ASP A 23 -19.10 -4.97 -9.82
C ASP A 23 -18.56 -4.94 -8.40
N GLY A 24 -19.40 -4.73 -7.38
CA GLY A 24 -18.99 -4.74 -5.98
C GLY A 24 -18.35 -6.05 -5.54
N TYR A 25 -18.87 -7.20 -6.01
CA TYR A 25 -18.25 -8.51 -5.72
C TYR A 25 -16.85 -8.65 -6.34
N LEU A 26 -16.69 -8.18 -7.57
CA LEU A 26 -15.38 -8.20 -8.24
C LEU A 26 -14.42 -7.16 -7.64
N ASP A 27 -14.91 -6.00 -7.24
CA ASP A 27 -14.11 -4.98 -6.54
C ASP A 27 -13.54 -5.54 -5.22
N ASP A 28 -14.33 -6.28 -4.43
CA ASP A 28 -13.86 -6.92 -3.19
C ASP A 28 -12.74 -7.95 -3.43
N ILE A 29 -12.81 -8.66 -4.57
CA ILE A 29 -11.77 -9.61 -4.98
C ILE A 29 -10.50 -8.86 -5.36
N ILE A 30 -10.63 -7.79 -6.16
CA ILE A 30 -9.50 -6.96 -6.56
C ILE A 30 -8.88 -6.29 -5.34
N ASP A 31 -9.67 -5.70 -4.45
CA ASP A 31 -9.18 -5.09 -3.21
C ASP A 31 -8.37 -6.12 -2.38
N THR A 32 -8.83 -7.37 -2.30
CA THR A 32 -8.08 -8.45 -1.63
C THR A 32 -6.73 -8.73 -2.31
N ALA A 33 -6.70 -8.78 -3.63
CA ALA A 33 -5.47 -8.99 -4.40
C ALA A 33 -4.51 -7.81 -4.25
N GLU A 34 -5.00 -6.58 -4.37
CA GLU A 34 -4.20 -5.37 -4.21
C GLU A 34 -3.61 -5.26 -2.80
N GLN A 35 -4.40 -5.53 -1.75
CA GLN A 35 -3.91 -5.56 -0.37
C GLN A 35 -2.82 -6.61 -0.12
N SER A 36 -2.79 -7.67 -0.91
CA SER A 36 -1.76 -8.71 -0.83
C SER A 36 -0.48 -8.34 -1.60
N ILE A 37 -0.59 -7.56 -2.68
CA ILE A 37 0.51 -7.24 -3.59
C ILE A 37 1.14 -5.89 -3.30
N LEU A 38 0.32 -4.82 -3.14
CA LEU A 38 0.83 -3.47 -3.01
C LEU A 38 1.83 -3.26 -1.86
N PRO A 39 1.68 -3.92 -0.69
CA PRO A 39 2.67 -3.83 0.38
C PRO A 39 4.05 -4.41 0.04
N LEU A 40 4.14 -5.25 -1.00
CA LEU A 40 5.40 -5.84 -1.46
C LEU A 40 6.15 -4.93 -2.44
N LEU A 41 5.47 -3.91 -2.97
CA LEU A 41 6.03 -3.02 -3.98
C LEU A 41 6.74 -1.83 -3.36
N ILE A 42 7.70 -1.29 -4.11
CA ILE A 42 8.37 -0.03 -3.76
C ILE A 42 7.30 1.06 -3.59
N GLN A 43 7.24 1.63 -2.40
CA GLN A 43 6.34 2.73 -2.09
C GLN A 43 7.16 3.98 -1.77
N ASN A 44 6.76 5.12 -2.34
CA ASN A 44 7.34 6.41 -1.94
C ASN A 44 6.71 6.89 -0.61
N SER A 45 6.68 6.00 0.38
CA SER A 45 6.14 6.25 1.72
C SER A 45 6.93 5.51 2.79
N THR A 46 6.91 6.02 4.02
CA THR A 46 7.55 5.39 5.17
C THR A 46 6.77 5.66 6.45
N ALA A 47 6.90 4.78 7.44
CA ALA A 47 6.30 4.98 8.75
C ALA A 47 7.11 5.97 9.58
N VAL A 48 6.44 6.96 10.18
CA VAL A 48 7.03 7.93 11.11
C VAL A 48 6.78 7.44 12.54
N ILE A 49 7.86 7.13 13.26
CA ILE A 49 7.81 6.56 14.61
C ILE A 49 8.00 7.60 15.72
N ALA A 50 8.61 8.74 15.41
CA ALA A 50 8.80 9.82 16.34
C ALA A 50 8.95 11.17 15.61
N TYR A 51 8.72 12.23 16.32
CA TYR A 51 8.87 13.59 15.83
C TYR A 51 9.41 14.51 16.94
N GLU A 52 10.03 15.61 16.54
CA GLU A 52 10.45 16.70 17.40
C GLU A 52 10.35 18.03 16.65
N LEU A 53 10.31 19.12 17.40
CA LEU A 53 10.42 20.47 16.86
C LEU A 53 11.39 21.27 17.71
N LYS A 54 12.37 21.83 17.07
CA LYS A 54 13.36 22.70 17.72
C LYS A 54 13.74 23.83 16.77
N ASP A 55 13.72 25.06 17.29
CA ASP A 55 14.13 26.24 16.55
C ASP A 55 13.40 26.40 15.19
N ASN A 56 12.09 26.15 15.17
CA ASN A 56 11.24 26.14 13.98
C ASN A 56 11.62 25.10 12.90
N VAL A 57 12.32 24.05 13.29
CA VAL A 57 12.62 22.88 12.44
C VAL A 57 11.97 21.64 13.01
N ALA A 58 11.00 21.11 12.29
CA ALA A 58 10.42 19.81 12.61
C ALA A 58 11.32 18.70 12.04
N THR A 59 11.64 17.71 12.86
CA THR A 59 12.38 16.50 12.46
C THR A 59 11.49 15.30 12.70
N PHE A 60 11.37 14.47 11.67
CA PHE A 60 10.57 13.26 11.65
C PHE A 60 11.50 12.06 11.57
N TYR A 61 11.32 11.08 12.45
CA TYR A 61 12.13 9.86 12.51
C TYR A 61 11.37 8.71 11.90
N THR A 62 12.00 7.98 11.00
CA THR A 62 11.37 6.89 10.25
C THR A 62 11.75 5.52 10.81
N ARG A 63 10.89 4.53 10.57
CA ARG A 63 11.12 3.18 11.02
C ARG A 63 12.15 2.44 10.14
N ARG A 64 12.19 2.79 8.85
CA ARG A 64 13.07 2.21 7.83
C ARG A 64 13.82 3.31 7.11
N ILE A 65 14.89 2.93 6.43
CA ILE A 65 15.56 3.80 5.46
C ILE A 65 14.54 4.22 4.40
N HIS A 66 14.61 5.46 3.98
CA HIS A 66 13.71 6.02 2.97
C HIS A 66 14.51 6.69 1.84
N THR A 67 13.86 6.87 0.70
CA THR A 67 14.48 7.41 -0.53
C THR A 67 14.17 8.89 -0.76
N PHE A 68 13.64 9.59 0.24
CA PHE A 68 13.33 11.02 0.12
C PHE A 68 14.60 11.84 -0.06
N VAL A 69 14.48 12.95 -0.80
CA VAL A 69 15.57 13.91 -1.03
C VAL A 69 15.16 15.33 -0.66
N VAL A 70 16.15 16.17 -0.35
CA VAL A 70 15.94 17.58 -0.03
C VAL A 70 15.21 18.28 -1.18
N GLY A 71 14.26 19.15 -0.84
CA GLY A 71 13.41 19.88 -1.79
C GLY A 71 12.12 19.18 -2.19
N GLN A 72 11.96 17.89 -1.88
CA GLN A 72 10.68 17.20 -2.11
C GLN A 72 9.61 17.66 -1.13
N SER A 73 8.35 17.60 -1.59
CA SER A 73 7.17 17.81 -0.75
C SER A 73 6.65 16.46 -0.26
N ILE A 74 6.52 16.31 1.05
CA ILE A 74 6.09 15.09 1.72
C ILE A 74 4.79 15.38 2.48
N VAL A 75 3.79 14.55 2.29
CA VAL A 75 2.55 14.58 3.08
C VAL A 75 2.77 13.71 4.32
N VAL A 76 2.72 14.32 5.49
CA VAL A 76 2.80 13.62 6.78
C VAL A 76 1.40 13.52 7.37
N THR A 77 1.00 12.32 7.79
CA THR A 77 -0.31 12.05 8.40
C THR A 77 -0.17 11.23 9.68
N GLY A 78 -1.23 11.21 10.50
CA GLY A 78 -1.25 10.42 11.72
C GLY A 78 -0.45 11.00 12.88
N LEU A 79 0.01 12.26 12.81
CA LEU A 79 0.67 12.97 13.88
C LEU A 79 -0.26 14.06 14.47
N PRO A 80 0.02 14.56 15.69
CA PRO A 80 -0.67 15.74 16.22
C PRO A 80 -0.43 16.98 15.36
N SER A 81 -1.39 17.91 15.36
CA SER A 81 -1.15 19.24 14.79
C SER A 81 -0.03 19.96 15.55
N PRO A 82 0.87 20.68 14.85
CA PRO A 82 0.85 21.06 13.43
C PRO A 82 1.69 20.12 12.54
N PHE A 83 2.13 18.95 13.02
CA PHE A 83 3.01 18.03 12.28
C PHE A 83 2.33 17.31 11.11
N THR A 84 1.01 17.07 11.20
CA THR A 84 0.22 16.52 10.09
C THR A 84 -0.03 17.62 9.07
N ALA A 85 0.78 17.64 8.01
CA ALA A 85 0.71 18.62 6.92
C ALA A 85 1.58 18.16 5.74
N THR A 86 1.56 18.95 4.66
CA THR A 86 2.54 18.83 3.59
C THR A 86 3.77 19.66 3.95
N HIS A 87 4.94 19.03 3.96
CA HIS A 87 6.20 19.64 4.31
C HIS A 87 7.19 19.60 3.14
N THR A 88 7.89 20.70 2.88
CA THR A 88 9.02 20.69 1.96
C THR A 88 10.29 20.35 2.74
N LEU A 89 11.02 19.33 2.31
CA LEU A 89 12.19 18.84 3.03
C LEU A 89 13.39 19.77 2.90
N THR A 90 13.98 20.11 4.04
CA THR A 90 15.19 20.96 4.13
C THR A 90 16.43 20.16 4.46
N LYS A 91 16.29 19.01 5.13
CA LYS A 91 17.36 18.09 5.46
C LYS A 91 16.84 16.65 5.43
N VAL A 92 17.71 15.73 5.01
CA VAL A 92 17.39 14.30 4.91
C VAL A 92 18.59 13.47 5.38
N THR A 93 18.32 12.40 6.12
CA THR A 93 19.26 11.32 6.47
C THR A 93 18.59 9.99 6.17
N ASP A 94 19.29 8.87 6.30
CA ASP A 94 18.71 7.54 6.02
C ASP A 94 17.45 7.23 6.83
N SER A 95 17.36 7.71 8.07
CA SER A 95 16.28 7.39 9.01
C SER A 95 15.53 8.60 9.56
N SER A 96 15.75 9.78 8.98
CA SER A 96 15.02 10.99 9.36
C SER A 96 14.99 12.03 8.25
N PHE A 97 13.99 12.90 8.30
CA PHE A 97 13.92 14.07 7.46
C PHE A 97 13.42 15.28 8.26
N SER A 98 13.77 16.47 7.82
CA SER A 98 13.41 17.71 8.51
C SER A 98 12.79 18.71 7.54
N ALA A 99 11.90 19.54 8.07
CA ALA A 99 11.24 20.60 7.34
C ALA A 99 11.05 21.83 8.23
N ALA A 100 10.95 23.01 7.63
CA ALA A 100 10.61 24.22 8.36
C ALA A 100 9.16 24.13 8.86
N LEU A 101 8.96 24.41 10.16
CA LEU A 101 7.65 24.42 10.79
C LEU A 101 7.67 25.42 11.96
N THR A 102 6.96 26.53 11.80
CA THR A 102 6.90 27.56 12.86
C THR A 102 5.87 27.15 13.91
N SER A 103 6.36 26.75 15.09
CA SER A 103 5.53 26.41 16.25
C SER A 103 6.41 26.38 17.51
N ALA A 104 5.79 26.18 18.67
CA ALA A 104 6.50 25.99 19.93
C ALA A 104 7.35 24.72 19.89
N ASP A 105 8.53 24.75 20.52
CA ASP A 105 9.44 23.62 20.59
C ASP A 105 8.77 22.40 21.25
N VAL A 106 9.00 21.25 20.66
CA VAL A 106 8.51 19.95 21.14
C VAL A 106 9.69 19.01 21.24
N THR A 107 9.97 18.52 22.45
CA THR A 107 10.98 17.47 22.65
C THR A 107 10.58 16.21 21.89
N ARG A 108 11.56 15.42 21.49
CA ARG A 108 11.33 14.17 20.74
C ARG A 108 10.28 13.30 21.41
N ARG A 109 9.23 12.96 20.68
CA ARG A 109 8.12 12.10 21.12
C ARG A 109 7.94 10.94 20.17
N GLN A 110 7.79 9.77 20.72
CA GLN A 110 7.32 8.59 19.96
C GLN A 110 5.82 8.67 19.76
N ILE A 111 5.34 8.07 18.66
CA ILE A 111 3.92 8.00 18.34
C ILE A 111 3.47 6.56 18.07
N ILE A 112 2.34 6.19 18.67
CA ILE A 112 1.67 4.90 18.50
C ILE A 112 0.16 5.15 18.36
N PRO A 113 -0.48 4.71 17.27
CA PRO A 113 0.10 4.05 16.10
C PRO A 113 1.02 4.98 15.32
N ASN A 114 1.94 4.43 14.52
CA ASN A 114 2.88 5.21 13.74
C ASN A 114 2.16 6.16 12.77
N GLY A 115 2.73 7.33 12.56
CA GLY A 115 2.35 8.21 11.45
C GLY A 115 2.87 7.67 10.12
N THR A 116 2.48 8.32 9.03
CA THR A 116 2.94 7.98 7.67
C THR A 116 3.45 9.24 6.98
N ALA A 117 4.57 9.12 6.30
CA ALA A 117 5.11 10.14 5.40
C ALA A 117 5.08 9.59 3.97
N THR A 118 4.44 10.32 3.04
CA THR A 118 4.29 9.91 1.64
C THR A 118 4.74 11.05 0.72
N LEU A 119 5.45 10.72 -0.34
CA LEU A 119 5.84 11.72 -1.35
C LEU A 119 4.57 12.33 -1.98
N SER A 120 4.49 13.65 -1.96
CA SER A 120 3.31 14.38 -2.45
C SER A 120 3.04 14.10 -3.93
N GLY A 121 1.78 13.83 -4.26
CA GLY A 121 1.36 13.49 -5.62
C GLY A 121 1.58 12.03 -6.02
N TYR A 122 2.14 11.19 -5.12
CA TYR A 122 2.37 9.77 -5.39
C TYR A 122 1.39 8.88 -4.61
N SER A 123 0.82 7.92 -5.32
CA SER A 123 -0.02 6.86 -4.78
C SER A 123 0.26 5.57 -5.56
N ALA A 124 -0.24 4.42 -5.08
CA ALA A 124 -0.16 3.17 -5.84
C ALA A 124 -0.78 3.33 -7.24
N ALA A 125 -1.92 4.05 -7.35
CA ALA A 125 -2.57 4.32 -8.63
C ALA A 125 -1.68 5.13 -9.58
N THR A 126 -1.01 6.19 -9.09
CA THR A 126 -0.13 7.01 -9.94
C THR A 126 1.15 6.31 -10.35
N LEU A 127 1.62 5.35 -9.55
CA LEU A 127 2.85 4.62 -9.83
C LEU A 127 2.64 3.41 -10.75
N TYR A 128 1.52 2.70 -10.59
CA TYR A 128 1.38 1.33 -11.08
C TYR A 128 0.22 1.09 -12.04
N VAL A 129 -0.75 2.00 -12.18
CA VAL A 129 -1.77 1.88 -13.23
C VAL A 129 -1.11 1.92 -14.60
N GLY A 130 -1.50 0.99 -15.48
CA GLY A 130 -0.91 0.82 -16.80
C GLY A 130 0.42 0.05 -16.81
N ASN A 131 0.89 -0.44 -15.67
CA ASN A 131 2.06 -1.32 -15.60
C ASN A 131 1.64 -2.77 -15.81
N ALA A 132 1.89 -3.30 -17.00
CA ALA A 132 1.43 -4.63 -17.42
C ALA A 132 1.89 -5.78 -16.49
N SER A 133 3.08 -5.69 -15.90
CA SER A 133 3.60 -6.71 -14.98
C SER A 133 2.82 -6.73 -13.67
N ILE A 134 2.53 -5.56 -13.11
CA ILE A 134 1.81 -5.41 -11.85
C ILE A 134 0.33 -5.73 -12.05
N GLU A 135 -0.29 -5.23 -13.12
CA GLU A 135 -1.65 -5.60 -13.48
C GLU A 135 -1.80 -7.12 -13.66
N SER A 136 -0.85 -7.78 -14.34
CA SER A 136 -0.84 -9.23 -14.51
C SER A 136 -0.72 -9.97 -13.19
N ALA A 137 0.08 -9.47 -12.25
CA ALA A 137 0.19 -10.04 -10.91
C ALA A 137 -1.13 -9.91 -10.14
N ILE A 138 -1.78 -8.75 -10.21
CA ILE A 138 -3.10 -8.52 -9.58
C ILE A 138 -4.16 -9.41 -10.21
N TYR A 139 -4.21 -9.56 -11.55
CA TYR A 139 -5.10 -10.50 -12.20
C TYR A 139 -4.87 -11.93 -11.73
N ALA A 140 -3.62 -12.39 -11.66
CA ALA A 140 -3.30 -13.75 -11.22
C ALA A 140 -3.83 -14.04 -9.81
N VAL A 141 -3.64 -13.11 -8.87
CA VAL A 141 -4.17 -13.27 -7.50
C VAL A 141 -5.69 -13.14 -7.47
N SER A 142 -6.26 -12.18 -8.21
CA SER A 142 -7.72 -12.01 -8.29
C SER A 142 -8.43 -13.25 -8.85
N ILE A 143 -7.86 -13.90 -9.87
CA ILE A 143 -8.40 -15.15 -10.42
C ILE A 143 -8.36 -16.27 -9.38
N GLU A 144 -7.27 -16.41 -8.63
CA GLU A 144 -7.14 -17.41 -7.58
C GLU A 144 -8.15 -17.18 -6.45
N VAL A 145 -8.31 -15.91 -6.01
CA VAL A 145 -9.31 -15.53 -5.00
C VAL A 145 -10.73 -15.83 -5.51
N PHE A 146 -11.03 -15.48 -6.77
CA PHE A 146 -12.31 -15.77 -7.40
C PHE A 146 -12.59 -17.28 -7.41
N GLN A 147 -11.63 -18.07 -7.86
CA GLN A 147 -11.76 -19.54 -7.93
C GLN A 147 -11.94 -20.16 -6.53
N SER A 148 -11.21 -19.68 -5.53
CA SER A 148 -11.33 -20.17 -4.15
C SER A 148 -12.71 -19.89 -3.56
N ARG A 149 -13.30 -18.72 -3.85
CA ARG A 149 -14.64 -18.35 -3.38
C ARG A 149 -15.75 -19.14 -4.11
N THR A 150 -15.60 -19.33 -5.41
CA THR A 150 -16.61 -20.06 -6.22
C THR A 150 -16.54 -21.56 -6.00
N ALA A 151 -15.37 -22.16 -5.84
CA ALA A 151 -15.21 -23.59 -5.53
C ALA A 151 -15.79 -23.94 -4.16
N ALA A 152 -15.64 -23.09 -3.16
CA ALA A 152 -16.24 -23.28 -1.85
C ALA A 152 -17.77 -23.17 -1.86
N GLY A 153 -18.36 -22.32 -2.73
CA GLY A 153 -19.81 -22.13 -2.87
C GLY A 153 -20.55 -23.27 -3.56
N GLY A 154 -19.84 -24.17 -4.25
CA GLY A 154 -20.46 -25.28 -5.01
C GLY A 154 -20.81 -26.53 -4.21
N GLN A 155 -20.43 -26.65 -2.95
CA GLN A 155 -20.57 -27.89 -2.18
C GLN A 155 -21.12 -27.81 -0.75
N ILE A 156 -21.40 -26.63 -0.19
CA ILE A 156 -21.85 -26.58 1.20
C ILE A 156 -23.00 -25.59 1.37
N GLU A 157 -24.23 -26.06 1.26
CA GLU A 157 -25.39 -25.40 1.86
C GLU A 157 -25.21 -25.41 3.39
N GLY A 158 -25.09 -24.24 4.02
CA GLY A 158 -25.33 -24.07 5.45
C GLY A 158 -24.12 -23.89 6.37
N VAL A 159 -22.98 -23.43 5.91
CA VAL A 159 -21.88 -23.04 6.82
C VAL A 159 -21.60 -21.56 6.67
N ASP A 160 -21.75 -20.81 7.79
CA ASP A 160 -21.26 -19.45 7.93
C ASP A 160 -19.74 -19.45 7.71
N PHE A 161 -19.31 -19.08 6.51
CA PHE A 161 -17.90 -18.83 6.24
C PHE A 161 -17.51 -17.49 6.88
N ALA A 162 -16.95 -17.55 8.09
CA ALA A 162 -16.09 -16.48 8.56
C ALA A 162 -14.98 -16.32 7.49
N SER A 163 -14.86 -15.11 6.90
CA SER A 163 -13.87 -14.82 5.88
C SER A 163 -12.48 -15.07 6.47
N SER A 164 -11.91 -16.24 6.19
CA SER A 164 -10.52 -16.50 6.53
C SER A 164 -9.65 -15.57 5.68
N PRO A 165 -8.69 -14.86 6.27
CA PRO A 165 -7.81 -14.00 5.49
C PRO A 165 -7.14 -14.85 4.40
N TYR A 166 -7.28 -14.40 3.15
CA TYR A 166 -6.68 -15.08 2.00
C TYR A 166 -5.15 -15.12 2.18
N ARG A 167 -4.59 -16.33 2.11
CA ARG A 167 -3.15 -16.54 2.09
C ARG A 167 -2.73 -17.10 0.74
N MET A 168 -1.87 -16.37 0.06
CA MET A 168 -1.30 -16.77 -1.22
C MET A 168 -0.53 -18.09 -1.09
N GLY A 169 -0.87 -19.10 -1.89
CA GLY A 169 -0.13 -20.36 -1.96
C GLY A 169 1.30 -20.14 -2.47
N ARG A 170 2.26 -20.98 -2.04
CA ARG A 170 3.68 -20.82 -2.39
C ARG A 170 3.94 -20.78 -3.91
N SER A 171 3.22 -21.56 -4.70
CA SER A 171 3.34 -21.59 -6.17
C SER A 171 2.88 -20.29 -6.81
N LEU A 172 1.76 -19.73 -6.33
CA LEU A 172 1.24 -18.45 -6.79
C LEU A 172 2.17 -17.32 -6.37
N LEU A 173 2.67 -17.33 -5.12
CA LEU A 173 3.61 -16.33 -4.63
C LEU A 173 4.88 -16.28 -5.50
N ASN A 174 5.46 -17.42 -5.85
CA ASN A 174 6.64 -17.46 -6.72
C ASN A 174 6.36 -16.90 -8.12
N ARG A 175 5.17 -17.17 -8.68
CA ARG A 175 4.76 -16.61 -9.97
C ARG A 175 4.59 -15.08 -9.88
N VAL A 176 3.92 -14.61 -8.84
CA VAL A 176 3.72 -13.18 -8.57
C VAL A 176 5.05 -12.47 -8.39
N ILE A 177 5.95 -13.00 -7.58
CA ILE A 177 7.31 -12.46 -7.41
C ILE A 177 8.05 -12.37 -8.75
N GLY A 178 7.94 -13.40 -9.59
CA GLY A 178 8.53 -13.40 -10.94
C GLY A 178 7.96 -12.31 -11.86
N LEU A 179 6.67 -11.98 -11.73
CA LEU A 179 6.04 -10.89 -12.49
C LEU A 179 6.44 -9.51 -11.96
N LEU A 180 6.53 -9.36 -10.65
CA LEU A 180 6.83 -8.09 -10.01
C LEU A 180 8.29 -7.65 -10.20
N GLY A 181 9.23 -8.61 -10.25
CA GLY A 181 10.63 -8.35 -10.61
C GLY A 181 11.24 -7.15 -9.90
N ASN A 182 11.57 -6.13 -10.69
CA ASN A 182 12.26 -4.92 -10.21
C ASN A 182 11.39 -3.96 -9.37
N TYR A 183 10.09 -4.24 -9.24
CA TYR A 183 9.17 -3.41 -8.46
C TYR A 183 9.04 -3.84 -7.01
N ILE A 184 9.65 -4.96 -6.63
CA ILE A 184 9.60 -5.49 -5.26
C ILE A 184 10.49 -4.66 -4.35
N ASP A 185 9.93 -4.24 -3.22
CA ASP A 185 10.69 -3.69 -2.11
C ASP A 185 11.32 -4.85 -1.32
N VAL A 186 12.61 -5.08 -1.56
CA VAL A 186 13.38 -6.17 -0.94
C VAL A 186 13.42 -6.03 0.58
N ASP A 187 13.40 -4.80 1.09
CA ASP A 187 13.44 -4.53 2.53
C ASP A 187 12.16 -4.97 3.24
N THR A 188 11.02 -5.07 2.53
CA THR A 188 9.78 -5.58 3.10
C THR A 188 9.79 -7.11 3.27
N MET A 189 10.64 -7.82 2.53
CA MET A 189 10.72 -9.30 2.53
C MET A 189 11.68 -9.86 3.60
N VAL A 190 12.51 -9.01 4.19
CA VAL A 190 13.57 -9.40 5.16
C VAL A 190 13.16 -9.09 6.61
N GLY A 191 11.93 -8.64 6.84
CA GLY A 191 11.38 -8.26 8.15
C GLY A 191 10.85 -9.41 8.98
#